data_5f87ecb14b8da5a6be30064f6f45d399
#
_entry.id   5f87ecb14b8da5a6be30064f6f45d399
#
_cell.length_a   1.000
_cell.length_b   1.000
_cell.length_c   1.000
_cell.angle_alpha   90.00
_cell.angle_beta   90.00
_cell.angle_gamma   90.00
#
_symmetry.space_group_name_H-M   'P 1'
#
loop_
_entity.id
_entity.type
_entity.pdbx_description
1 polymer ?
#
loop_
_entity_poly.entity_id
_entity_poly.type
_entity_poly.pdbx_seq_one_letter_code
_entity_poly.pdbx_strand_id
1 'polypeptide(L)'
;FFFQAEDGIRDTSVTGVQTCALPIYNAVGDMTKIAGQKPLVTKSRKSIATFKIRDNYPIGCKVTLRGTRMYEFLDRLVTVAIPRIRDFRGISSKSFDGRGNFNFGIKEQIIFPEIEYDKIDALRGMNITITTSAKSDDEGKALLAAFKFPFRN
;
A
#
# COMPACT_ATOMS: atom_id res chain seq x y z
N PHE A 1 6.72 5.10 -5.20
CA PHE A 1 5.91 4.17 -4.40
C PHE A 1 4.48 4.69 -4.38
N PHE A 2 3.55 3.87 -4.83
CA PHE A 2 2.13 4.15 -4.73
C PHE A 2 1.53 3.17 -3.72
N PHE A 3 0.86 3.69 -2.71
CA PHE A 3 0.04 2.90 -1.81
C PHE A 3 -1.41 3.13 -2.18
N GLN A 4 -2.13 2.07 -2.43
CA GLN A 4 -3.57 2.10 -2.60
C GLN A 4 -4.18 1.18 -1.56
N ALA A 5 -4.96 1.72 -0.65
CA ALA A 5 -5.73 0.92 0.28
C ALA A 5 -6.98 0.41 -0.46
N GLU A 6 -7.03 -0.87 -0.75
CA GLU A 6 -8.23 -1.56 -1.18
C GLU A 6 -8.85 -2.24 0.03
N ASP A 7 -9.90 -1.71 0.51
CA ASP A 7 -11.01 -2.31 1.24
C ASP A 7 -11.66 -1.28 2.17
N GLY A 8 -12.68 -0.67 1.69
CA GLY A 8 -13.50 0.25 2.47
C GLY A 8 -14.97 0.24 2.06
N ILE A 9 -15.42 -0.76 1.28
CA ILE A 9 -16.79 -0.77 0.74
C ILE A 9 -17.51 -2.09 1.04
N ARG A 10 -17.28 -2.68 2.19
CA ARG A 10 -18.12 -3.76 2.71
C ARG A 10 -18.53 -3.47 4.14
N ASP A 11 -19.37 -2.47 4.32
CA ASP A 11 -20.21 -2.45 5.50
C ASP A 11 -21.59 -1.91 5.16
N THR A 12 -22.55 -2.83 5.26
CA THR A 12 -23.97 -2.58 5.15
C THR A 12 -24.48 -2.09 6.49
N SER A 13 -24.43 -0.81 6.74
CA SER A 13 -25.38 -0.21 7.67
C SER A 13 -25.73 1.19 7.22
N VAL A 14 -27.00 1.31 6.92
CA VAL A 14 -27.69 2.53 6.52
C VAL A 14 -27.78 3.44 7.72
N THR A 15 -26.87 4.41 7.84
CA THR A 15 -27.16 5.68 8.51
C THR A 15 -26.04 6.68 8.23
N GLY A 16 -26.37 7.69 7.44
CA GLY A 16 -25.62 8.96 7.41
C GLY A 16 -24.33 9.02 6.60
N VAL A 17 -24.26 10.03 5.78
CA VAL A 17 -23.15 10.42 4.88
C VAL A 17 -21.79 10.60 5.57
N GLN A 18 -21.72 10.49 6.89
CA GLN A 18 -20.50 10.66 7.70
C GLN A 18 -19.71 9.36 7.94
N THR A 19 -20.33 8.20 7.88
CA THR A 19 -19.67 6.93 8.25
C THR A 19 -18.69 6.39 7.23
N CYS A 20 -18.78 6.80 5.97
CA CYS A 20 -17.86 6.33 4.94
C CYS A 20 -16.55 7.13 4.84
N ALA A 21 -16.47 8.31 5.45
CA ALA A 21 -15.23 9.12 5.46
C ALA A 21 -14.27 8.70 6.58
N LEU A 22 -14.79 8.22 7.71
CA LEU A 22 -13.99 7.83 8.88
C LEU A 22 -12.94 6.73 8.57
N PRO A 23 -13.27 5.63 7.86
CA PRO A 23 -12.29 4.61 7.53
C PRO A 23 -11.12 5.12 6.70
N ILE A 24 -11.35 6.12 5.85
CA ILE A 24 -10.30 6.69 5.01
C ILE A 24 -9.38 7.61 5.82
N TYR A 25 -9.92 8.37 6.76
CA TYR A 25 -9.08 9.20 7.64
C TYR A 25 -8.20 8.34 8.55
N ASN A 26 -8.71 7.21 9.05
CA ASN A 26 -7.92 6.25 9.81
C ASN A 26 -6.82 5.63 8.93
N ALA A 27 -7.14 5.25 7.70
CA ALA A 27 -6.15 4.78 6.73
C ALA A 27 -5.08 5.84 6.40
N VAL A 28 -5.46 7.11 6.32
CA VAL A 28 -4.51 8.23 6.17
C VAL A 28 -3.60 8.35 7.39
N GLY A 29 -4.14 8.17 8.59
CA GLY A 29 -3.37 8.15 9.84
C GLY A 29 -2.33 7.04 9.86
N ASP A 30 -2.76 5.81 9.57
CA ASP A 30 -1.87 4.65 9.51
C ASP A 30 -0.79 4.81 8.45
N MET A 31 -1.17 5.23 7.24
CA MET A 31 -0.22 5.45 6.15
C MET A 31 0.75 6.61 6.45
N THR A 32 0.33 7.62 7.20
CA THR A 32 1.22 8.71 7.64
C THR A 32 2.29 8.18 8.59
N LYS A 33 1.94 7.28 9.50
CA LYS A 33 2.89 6.64 10.43
C LYS A 33 3.89 5.78 9.66
N ILE A 34 3.41 4.95 8.72
CA ILE A 34 4.24 4.04 7.92
C ILE A 34 5.19 4.82 7.00
N ALA A 35 4.68 5.81 6.29
CA ALA A 35 5.43 6.53 5.26
C ALA A 35 6.26 7.71 5.79
N GLY A 36 5.95 8.19 7.00
CA GLY A 36 6.55 9.43 7.53
C GLY A 36 6.17 10.69 6.74
N GLN A 37 5.16 10.58 5.88
CA GLN A 37 4.67 11.66 5.02
C GLN A 37 3.15 11.59 4.90
N LYS A 38 2.49 12.75 4.92
CA LYS A 38 1.03 12.83 4.76
C LYS A 38 0.60 12.31 3.39
N PRO A 39 -0.25 11.28 3.32
CA PRO A 39 -0.75 10.76 2.06
C PRO A 39 -1.80 11.68 1.43
N LEU A 40 -1.94 11.55 0.11
CA LEU A 40 -2.99 12.22 -0.64
C LEU A 40 -4.25 11.37 -0.64
N VAL A 41 -5.37 11.92 -0.21
CA VAL A 41 -6.68 11.28 -0.34
C VAL A 41 -7.12 11.30 -1.79
N THR A 42 -7.43 10.14 -2.35
CA THR A 42 -7.94 9.99 -3.71
C THR A 42 -9.46 10.06 -3.72
N LYS A 43 -10.00 10.85 -4.66
CA LYS A 43 -11.43 11.06 -4.79
C LYS A 43 -11.97 10.41 -6.07
N SER A 44 -13.23 10.01 -6.05
CA SER A 44 -13.94 9.51 -7.22
C SER A 44 -14.03 10.57 -8.31
N ARG A 45 -13.85 10.15 -9.56
CA ARG A 45 -14.04 10.99 -10.74
C ARG A 45 -15.44 10.87 -11.34
N LYS A 46 -16.13 9.76 -11.08
CA LYS A 46 -17.45 9.47 -11.64
C LYS A 46 -18.31 8.83 -10.56
N SER A 47 -19.61 9.11 -10.58
CA SER A 47 -20.58 8.43 -9.74
C SER A 47 -20.88 7.04 -10.31
N ILE A 48 -20.91 6.02 -9.45
CA ILE A 48 -21.22 4.64 -9.81
C ILE A 48 -22.29 4.14 -8.82
N ALA A 49 -23.50 3.94 -9.30
CA ALA A 49 -24.64 3.55 -8.48
C ALA A 49 -24.45 2.17 -7.82
N THR A 50 -23.86 1.21 -8.54
CA THR A 50 -23.60 -0.16 -8.05
C THR A 50 -22.75 -0.17 -6.79
N PHE A 51 -21.74 0.72 -6.71
CA PHE A 51 -20.87 0.84 -5.55
C PHE A 51 -21.27 1.97 -4.59
N LYS A 52 -22.43 2.61 -4.80
CA LYS A 52 -22.89 3.73 -3.99
C LYS A 52 -21.89 4.88 -3.87
N ILE A 53 -21.07 5.09 -4.91
CA ILE A 53 -20.05 6.14 -4.98
C ILE A 53 -20.61 7.34 -5.71
N ARG A 54 -20.40 8.54 -5.14
CA ARG A 54 -20.72 9.83 -5.75
C ARG A 54 -19.44 10.52 -6.24
N ASP A 55 -19.59 11.52 -7.09
CA ASP A 55 -18.48 12.35 -7.54
C ASP A 55 -17.80 13.05 -6.35
N ASN A 56 -16.49 13.17 -6.41
CA ASN A 56 -15.63 13.72 -5.35
C ASN A 56 -15.66 12.97 -4.02
N TYR A 57 -16.22 11.75 -4.00
CA TYR A 57 -16.24 10.92 -2.82
C TYR A 57 -14.83 10.37 -2.53
N PRO A 58 -14.32 10.44 -1.28
CA PRO A 58 -13.03 9.88 -0.93
C PRO A 58 -13.09 8.34 -1.00
N ILE A 59 -12.21 7.73 -1.82
CA ILE A 59 -12.20 6.28 -2.04
C ILE A 59 -10.99 5.63 -1.40
N GLY A 60 -9.85 6.32 -1.38
CA GLY A 60 -8.61 5.75 -0.87
C GLY A 60 -7.56 6.80 -0.59
N CYS A 61 -6.36 6.36 -0.26
CA CYS A 61 -5.22 7.24 -0.06
C CYS A 61 -3.98 6.67 -0.75
N LYS A 62 -3.09 7.55 -1.17
CA LYS A 62 -1.81 7.20 -1.77
C LYS A 62 -0.69 8.11 -1.30
N VAL A 63 0.51 7.58 -1.25
CA VAL A 63 1.72 8.34 -0.97
C VAL A 63 2.79 8.00 -1.99
N THR A 64 3.58 8.99 -2.39
CA THR A 64 4.74 8.80 -3.27
C THR A 64 5.97 9.20 -2.48
N LEU A 65 6.88 8.25 -2.26
CA LEU A 65 8.13 8.46 -1.55
C LEU A 65 9.29 8.61 -2.55
N ARG A 66 10.21 9.52 -2.26
CA ARG A 66 11.40 9.79 -3.06
C ARG A 66 12.58 10.14 -2.16
N GLY A 67 13.81 10.01 -2.71
CA GLY A 67 15.04 10.35 -2.01
C GLY A 67 15.27 9.52 -0.74
N THR A 68 15.77 10.12 0.30
CA THR A 68 16.12 9.45 1.57
C THR A 68 14.96 8.69 2.17
N ARG A 69 13.76 9.28 2.22
CA ARG A 69 12.56 8.63 2.77
C ARG A 69 12.18 7.36 2.03
N MET A 70 12.43 7.30 0.71
CA MET A 70 12.20 6.12 -0.09
C MET A 70 13.13 4.97 0.33
N TYR A 71 14.41 5.27 0.50
CA TYR A 71 15.41 4.26 0.91
C TYR A 71 15.18 3.79 2.34
N GLU A 72 14.88 4.69 3.27
CA GLU A 72 14.53 4.34 4.65
C GLU A 72 13.29 3.44 4.72
N PHE A 73 12.28 3.76 3.91
CA PHE A 73 11.08 2.93 3.81
C PHE A 73 11.41 1.55 3.22
N LEU A 74 12.22 1.49 2.14
CA LEU A 74 12.61 0.23 1.51
C LEU A 74 13.40 -0.65 2.48
N ASP A 75 14.33 -0.08 3.23
CA ASP A 75 15.10 -0.80 4.24
C ASP A 75 14.20 -1.40 5.32
N ARG A 76 13.31 -0.60 5.92
CA ARG A 76 12.34 -1.10 6.90
C ARG A 76 11.39 -2.17 6.32
N LEU A 77 11.00 -2.00 5.08
CA LEU A 77 10.15 -2.96 4.38
C LEU A 77 10.84 -4.32 4.27
N VAL A 78 12.08 -4.36 3.82
CA VAL A 78 12.84 -5.60 3.59
C VAL A 78 13.28 -6.24 4.92
N THR A 79 13.79 -5.44 5.86
CA THR A 79 14.38 -5.95 7.11
C THR A 79 13.35 -6.30 8.18
N VAL A 80 12.25 -5.54 8.25
CA VAL A 80 11.29 -5.67 9.34
C VAL A 80 9.91 -6.13 8.87
N ALA A 81 9.33 -5.47 7.86
CA ALA A 81 7.95 -5.70 7.49
C ALA A 81 7.74 -7.04 6.75
N ILE A 82 8.57 -7.35 5.77
CA ILE A 82 8.42 -8.58 4.98
C ILE A 82 8.56 -9.84 5.84
N PRO A 83 9.56 -9.98 6.75
CA PRO A 83 9.66 -11.15 7.62
C PRO A 83 8.46 -11.33 8.58
N ARG A 84 7.72 -10.26 8.88
CA ARG A 84 6.53 -10.30 9.74
C ARG A 84 5.25 -10.70 9.01
N ILE A 85 5.30 -10.86 7.68
CA ILE A 85 4.13 -11.33 6.92
C ILE A 85 3.82 -12.77 7.32
N ARG A 86 2.56 -13.00 7.68
CA ARG A 86 2.09 -14.34 8.02
C ARG A 86 2.18 -15.27 6.80
N ASP A 87 2.71 -16.49 7.00
CA ASP A 87 2.89 -17.50 5.95
C ASP A 87 3.73 -17.03 4.74
N PHE A 88 4.73 -16.18 5.00
CA PHE A 88 5.59 -15.66 3.95
C PHE A 88 6.41 -16.76 3.29
N ARG A 89 6.25 -16.92 1.97
CA ARG A 89 6.96 -17.90 1.12
C ARG A 89 7.82 -17.27 0.04
N GLY A 90 8.17 -15.99 0.21
CA GLY A 90 8.85 -15.21 -0.83
C GLY A 90 7.87 -14.50 -1.78
N ILE A 91 8.36 -13.49 -2.45
CA ILE A 91 7.59 -12.67 -3.39
C ILE A 91 7.84 -13.18 -4.80
N SER A 92 6.77 -13.31 -5.59
CA SER A 92 6.86 -13.80 -6.97
C SER A 92 7.62 -12.81 -7.86
N SER A 93 8.60 -13.32 -8.62
CA SER A 93 9.28 -12.53 -9.65
C SER A 93 8.41 -12.19 -10.87
N LYS A 94 7.19 -12.76 -10.98
CA LYS A 94 6.25 -12.48 -12.07
C LYS A 94 5.51 -11.14 -11.91
N SER A 95 5.73 -10.43 -10.81
CA SER A 95 5.05 -9.17 -10.51
C SER A 95 5.74 -7.93 -11.12
N PHE A 96 6.66 -8.13 -12.05
CA PHE A 96 7.22 -7.06 -12.88
C PHE A 96 6.27 -6.72 -14.04
N ASP A 97 6.35 -5.50 -14.52
CA ASP A 97 5.47 -4.94 -15.56
C ASP A 97 6.04 -5.02 -17.00
N GLY A 98 7.17 -5.66 -17.21
CA GLY A 98 7.90 -5.69 -18.49
C GLY A 98 8.83 -4.49 -18.72
N ARG A 99 8.85 -3.53 -17.79
CA ARG A 99 9.65 -2.30 -17.85
C ARG A 99 10.52 -2.09 -16.60
N GLY A 100 10.74 -3.15 -15.85
CA GLY A 100 11.55 -3.10 -14.63
C GLY A 100 10.87 -2.51 -13.41
N ASN A 101 9.58 -2.18 -13.45
CA ASN A 101 8.82 -1.76 -12.28
C ASN A 101 8.23 -2.99 -11.58
N PHE A 102 8.23 -2.95 -10.25
CA PHE A 102 7.81 -4.07 -9.44
C PHE A 102 6.59 -3.70 -8.58
N ASN A 103 5.55 -4.56 -8.59
CA ASN A 103 4.32 -4.38 -7.85
C ASN A 103 4.04 -5.57 -6.95
N PHE A 104 3.69 -5.32 -5.70
CA PHE A 104 3.21 -6.37 -4.82
C PHE A 104 2.20 -5.83 -3.81
N GLY A 105 1.29 -6.69 -3.37
CA GLY A 105 0.27 -6.38 -2.40
C GLY A 105 0.60 -6.94 -1.02
N ILE A 106 0.31 -6.16 0.00
CA ILE A 106 0.34 -6.55 1.40
C ILE A 106 -1.09 -6.64 1.89
N LYS A 107 -1.46 -7.74 2.53
CA LYS A 107 -2.83 -7.96 3.01
C LYS A 107 -3.16 -7.21 4.29
N GLU A 108 -2.16 -6.97 5.14
CA GLU A 108 -2.35 -6.44 6.48
C GLU A 108 -1.32 -5.36 6.78
N GLN A 109 -1.77 -4.19 7.24
CA GLN A 109 -0.89 -3.08 7.63
C GLN A 109 -0.12 -3.36 8.93
N ILE A 110 -0.52 -4.35 9.71
CA ILE A 110 0.09 -4.70 11.03
C ILE A 110 1.55 -5.15 10.91
N ILE A 111 1.99 -5.55 9.73
CA ILE A 111 3.37 -5.96 9.51
C ILE A 111 4.38 -4.84 9.80
N PHE A 112 3.92 -3.59 9.72
CA PHE A 112 4.74 -2.43 10.03
C PHE A 112 4.78 -2.19 11.54
N PRO A 113 5.96 -2.04 12.16
CA PRO A 113 6.11 -1.86 13.61
C PRO A 113 5.52 -0.56 14.12
N GLU A 114 5.33 0.43 13.24
CA GLU A 114 4.74 1.73 13.56
C GLU A 114 3.23 1.65 13.84
N ILE A 115 2.60 0.53 13.48
CA ILE A 115 1.17 0.30 13.68
C ILE A 115 0.97 -0.57 14.92
N GLU A 116 0.29 -0.01 15.91
CA GLU A 116 -0.10 -0.73 17.11
C GLU A 116 -1.43 -1.46 16.87
N TYR A 117 -1.45 -2.77 17.11
CA TYR A 117 -2.62 -3.62 16.92
C TYR A 117 -3.86 -3.13 17.66
N ASP A 118 -3.68 -2.64 18.89
CA ASP A 118 -4.79 -2.21 19.76
C ASP A 118 -5.45 -0.91 19.31
N LYS A 119 -4.81 -0.16 18.40
CA LYS A 119 -5.28 1.16 17.93
C LYS A 119 -5.87 1.15 16.53
N ILE A 120 -5.91 -0.01 15.87
CA ILE A 120 -6.50 -0.14 14.55
C ILE A 120 -8.00 -0.43 14.64
N ASP A 121 -8.75 0.23 13.77
CA ASP A 121 -10.19 0.01 13.61
C ASP A 121 -10.51 -1.17 12.67
N ALA A 122 -9.68 -1.39 11.64
CA ALA A 122 -9.83 -2.46 10.67
C ALA A 122 -8.49 -2.86 10.06
N LEU A 123 -8.40 -4.13 9.62
CA LEU A 123 -7.29 -4.62 8.81
C LEU A 123 -7.43 -4.08 7.39
N ARG A 124 -6.38 -3.42 6.90
CA ARG A 124 -6.32 -2.87 5.53
C ARG A 124 -5.13 -3.39 4.79
N GLY A 125 -5.37 -3.82 3.56
CA GLY A 125 -4.31 -4.12 2.63
C GLY A 125 -3.77 -2.87 1.95
N MET A 126 -2.59 -2.99 1.35
CA MET A 126 -1.98 -1.94 0.55
C MET A 126 -1.16 -2.51 -0.59
N ASN A 127 -1.12 -1.78 -1.70
CA ASN A 127 -0.28 -2.11 -2.83
C ASN A 127 0.98 -1.24 -2.81
N ILE A 128 2.13 -1.87 -2.98
CA ILE A 128 3.43 -1.21 -3.05
C ILE A 128 3.95 -1.35 -4.47
N THR A 129 4.20 -0.21 -5.11
CA THR A 129 4.81 -0.13 -6.44
C THR A 129 6.20 0.46 -6.32
N ILE A 130 7.21 -0.27 -6.76
CA ILE A 130 8.59 0.19 -6.84
C ILE A 130 8.87 0.52 -8.30
N THR A 131 9.02 1.81 -8.60
CA THR A 131 9.38 2.29 -9.93
C THR A 131 10.88 2.45 -10.02
N THR A 132 11.48 1.81 -11.01
CA THR A 132 12.94 1.86 -11.24
C THR A 132 13.23 2.52 -12.59
N SER A 133 14.49 2.87 -12.81
CA SER A 133 15.00 3.34 -14.12
C SER A 133 15.51 2.19 -15.01
N ALA A 134 15.35 0.94 -14.57
CA ALA A 134 15.72 -0.24 -15.35
C ALA A 134 14.89 -0.29 -16.64
N LYS A 135 15.52 -0.80 -17.70
CA LYS A 135 14.86 -0.96 -19.02
C LYS A 135 14.23 -2.32 -19.19
N SER A 136 14.66 -3.30 -18.43
CA SER A 136 14.15 -4.68 -18.45
C SER A 136 13.85 -5.19 -17.05
N ASP A 137 13.03 -6.23 -16.98
CA ASP A 137 12.67 -6.86 -15.70
C ASP A 137 13.86 -7.55 -15.04
N ASP A 138 14.82 -8.06 -15.82
CA ASP A 138 16.03 -8.70 -15.31
C ASP A 138 16.93 -7.68 -14.60
N GLU A 139 17.09 -6.49 -15.17
CA GLU A 139 17.82 -5.38 -14.52
C GLU A 139 17.11 -4.94 -13.23
N GLY A 140 15.78 -4.80 -13.27
CA GLY A 140 14.97 -4.48 -12.09
C GLY A 140 15.08 -5.54 -11.01
N LYS A 141 15.07 -6.82 -11.39
CA LYS A 141 15.24 -7.94 -10.46
C LYS A 141 16.64 -7.94 -9.84
N ALA A 142 17.70 -7.71 -10.63
CA ALA A 142 19.07 -7.62 -10.15
C ALA A 142 19.23 -6.46 -9.14
N LEU A 143 18.62 -5.29 -9.44
CA LEU A 143 18.61 -4.15 -8.53
C LEU A 143 17.96 -4.50 -7.20
N LEU A 144 16.75 -5.06 -7.22
CA LEU A 144 16.05 -5.43 -5.98
C LEU A 144 16.74 -6.57 -5.23
N ALA A 145 17.39 -7.51 -5.93
CA ALA A 145 18.20 -8.54 -5.31
C ALA A 145 19.40 -7.94 -4.55
N ALA A 146 20.03 -6.89 -5.07
CA ALA A 146 21.07 -6.15 -4.37
C ALA A 146 20.57 -5.50 -3.07
N PHE A 147 19.29 -5.10 -3.01
CA PHE A 147 18.60 -4.67 -1.78
C PHE A 147 18.12 -5.84 -0.90
N LYS A 148 18.56 -7.07 -1.17
CA LYS A 148 18.16 -8.28 -0.42
C LYS A 148 16.65 -8.55 -0.42
N PHE A 149 15.97 -8.18 -1.49
CA PHE A 149 14.54 -8.45 -1.62
C PHE A 149 14.29 -9.96 -1.72
N PRO A 150 13.42 -10.55 -0.89
CA PRO A 150 13.26 -11.99 -0.81
C PRO A 150 12.37 -12.52 -1.95
N PHE A 151 12.96 -12.70 -3.11
CA PHE A 151 12.27 -13.34 -4.23
C PHE A 151 12.13 -14.85 -4.00
N ARG A 152 10.99 -15.37 -4.43
CA ARG A 152 10.79 -16.82 -4.51
C ARG A 152 11.47 -17.34 -5.77
N ASN A 153 12.27 -18.35 -5.62
CA ASN A 153 12.84 -19.14 -6.73
C ASN A 153 11.77 -19.99 -7.41
#